data_1bc5eec8f13bd602aac0b89a6c8ece36
#
_entry.id   1bc5eec8f13bd602aac0b89a6c8ece36
#
_cell.length_a   1.000
_cell.length_b   1.000
_cell.length_c   1.000
_cell.angle_alpha   90.00
_cell.angle_beta   90.00
_cell.angle_gamma   90.00
#
_symmetry.space_group_name_H-M   'P 1'
#
loop_
_entity.id
_entity.type
_entity.pdbx_description
1 polymer ?
#
loop_
_entity_poly.entity_id
_entity_poly.type
_entity_poly.pdbx_seq_one_letter_code
_entity_poly.pdbx_strand_id
1 'polypeptide(L)'
;MWPHTFQLRLDAWADLRHQLQSQPAQAALTQINSWWFRCPWRPYHLHWDDQDTWPDPWELLSDNIYCDVARGLGILYTISLLDHADLTDAELVLTPQGHNLVLIGQRKYILNWDRDTIVNTNHKLEIKRHLTQKQVQDKYN
;
A
#
# COMPACT_ATOMS: atom_id res chain seq x y z
N MET A 1 3.07 17.40 3.16
CA MET A 1 2.39 17.81 1.92
C MET A 1 2.71 16.85 0.79
N TRP A 2 1.74 16.55 -0.03
CA TRP A 2 1.94 15.64 -1.18
C TRP A 2 2.71 16.35 -2.30
N PRO A 3 3.77 15.75 -2.86
CA PRO A 3 4.59 16.41 -3.87
C PRO A 3 3.84 16.72 -5.16
N HIS A 4 4.10 17.88 -5.77
CA HIS A 4 3.33 18.40 -6.91
C HIS A 4 3.69 17.76 -8.24
N THR A 5 4.97 17.41 -8.45
CA THR A 5 5.42 16.87 -9.73
C THR A 5 5.74 15.39 -9.61
N PHE A 6 5.69 14.69 -10.73
CA PHE A 6 6.06 13.29 -10.78
C PHE A 6 7.49 13.06 -10.25
N GLN A 7 8.45 13.90 -10.66
CA GLN A 7 9.83 13.76 -10.21
C GLN A 7 9.96 13.93 -8.69
N LEU A 8 9.27 14.92 -8.12
CA LEU A 8 9.27 15.11 -6.66
C LEU A 8 8.60 13.95 -5.93
N ARG A 9 7.54 13.37 -6.51
CA ARG A 9 6.90 12.19 -5.92
C ARG A 9 7.83 10.97 -5.95
N LEU A 10 8.53 10.76 -7.07
CA LEU A 10 9.51 9.68 -7.18
C LEU A 10 10.63 9.84 -6.15
N ASP A 11 11.17 11.04 -6.03
CA ASP A 11 12.26 11.31 -5.10
C ASP A 11 11.82 11.12 -3.65
N ALA A 12 10.65 11.64 -3.28
CA ALA A 12 10.10 11.50 -1.94
C ALA A 12 9.83 10.03 -1.60
N TRP A 13 9.32 9.28 -2.55
CA TRP A 13 9.01 7.86 -2.37
C TRP A 13 10.29 7.02 -2.24
N ALA A 14 11.31 7.31 -3.04
CA ALA A 14 12.61 6.66 -2.93
C ALA A 14 13.28 6.95 -1.57
N ASP A 15 13.22 8.20 -1.13
CA ASP A 15 13.75 8.62 0.18
C ASP A 15 13.04 7.88 1.32
N LEU A 16 11.71 7.78 1.23
CA LEU A 16 10.91 7.03 2.22
C LEU A 16 11.41 5.59 2.34
N ARG A 17 11.52 4.89 1.21
CA ARG A 17 11.97 3.49 1.20
C ARG A 17 13.38 3.35 1.75
N HIS A 18 14.28 4.26 1.37
CA HIS A 18 15.66 4.24 1.84
C HIS A 18 15.74 4.42 3.37
N GLN A 19 14.99 5.37 3.91
CA GLN A 19 14.95 5.62 5.34
C GLN A 19 14.40 4.45 6.14
N LEU A 20 13.42 3.74 5.58
CA LEU A 20 12.70 2.70 6.31
C LEU A 20 13.39 1.34 6.31
N GLN A 21 14.37 1.13 5.44
CA GLN A 21 15.06 -0.17 5.35
C GLN A 21 15.67 -0.62 6.67
N SER A 22 16.17 0.32 7.47
CA SER A 22 16.83 0.05 8.75
C SER A 22 15.90 0.22 9.95
N GLN A 23 14.65 0.59 9.72
CA GLN A 23 13.69 0.80 10.80
C GLN A 23 13.05 -0.52 11.26
N PRO A 24 12.66 -0.62 12.54
CA PRO A 24 11.84 -1.76 12.98
C PRO A 24 10.56 -1.87 12.14
N ALA A 25 10.09 -3.10 11.93
CA ALA A 25 8.94 -3.37 11.06
C ALA A 25 7.73 -2.51 11.38
N GLN A 26 7.33 -2.43 12.65
CA GLN A 26 6.13 -1.68 13.04
C GLN A 26 6.28 -0.19 12.79
N ALA A 27 7.46 0.38 13.06
CA ALA A 27 7.74 1.79 12.80
C ALA A 27 7.70 2.09 11.29
N ALA A 28 8.27 1.20 10.48
CA ALA A 28 8.23 1.32 9.03
C ALA A 28 6.79 1.30 8.51
N LEU A 29 5.97 0.36 8.97
CA LEU A 29 4.56 0.24 8.56
C LEU A 29 3.77 1.50 8.90
N THR A 30 3.96 2.05 10.09
CA THR A 30 3.29 3.28 10.51
C THR A 30 3.63 4.44 9.58
N GLN A 31 4.91 4.60 9.23
CA GLN A 31 5.35 5.68 8.36
C GLN A 31 4.87 5.50 6.92
N ILE A 32 4.86 4.28 6.40
CA ILE A 32 4.32 3.97 5.07
C ILE A 32 2.84 4.35 5.00
N ASN A 33 2.08 3.91 5.98
CA ASN A 33 0.65 4.19 6.06
C ASN A 33 0.38 5.70 6.08
N SER A 34 1.05 6.44 6.96
CA SER A 34 0.88 7.88 7.08
C SER A 34 1.28 8.62 5.80
N TRP A 35 2.35 8.19 5.15
CA TRP A 35 2.81 8.83 3.91
C TRP A 35 1.74 8.76 2.81
N TRP A 36 1.17 7.57 2.60
CA TRP A 36 0.17 7.36 1.55
C TRP A 36 -1.18 8.03 1.87
N PHE A 37 -1.51 8.25 3.14
CA PHE A 37 -2.72 8.99 3.50
C PHE A 37 -2.67 10.48 3.13
N ARG A 38 -1.51 10.99 2.73
CA ARG A 38 -1.38 12.36 2.25
C ARG A 38 -1.72 12.53 0.77
N CYS A 39 -1.95 11.43 0.05
CA CYS A 39 -2.25 11.50 -1.38
C CYS A 39 -3.61 12.15 -1.65
N PRO A 40 -3.77 12.82 -2.83
CA PRO A 40 -5.06 13.41 -3.20
C PRO A 40 -6.08 12.32 -3.50
N TRP A 41 -7.14 12.27 -2.72
CA TRP A 41 -8.13 11.20 -2.80
C TRP A 41 -9.23 11.50 -3.81
N ARG A 42 -9.65 10.46 -4.56
CA ARG A 42 -10.76 10.51 -5.50
C ARG A 42 -11.49 9.17 -5.45
N PRO A 43 -12.84 9.13 -5.35
CA PRO A 43 -13.55 7.87 -5.23
C PRO A 43 -13.55 7.07 -6.54
N TYR A 44 -13.59 5.74 -6.40
CA TYR A 44 -13.87 4.77 -7.47
C TYR A 44 -12.98 4.86 -8.71
N HIS A 45 -11.68 5.05 -8.52
CA HIS A 45 -10.74 5.10 -9.65
C HIS A 45 -10.30 3.72 -10.13
N LEU A 46 -9.95 2.82 -9.21
CA LEU A 46 -9.54 1.44 -9.55
C LEU A 46 -10.61 0.45 -9.07
N HIS A 47 -10.87 -0.56 -9.90
CA HIS A 47 -11.86 -1.60 -9.61
C HIS A 47 -11.22 -2.97 -9.63
N TRP A 48 -11.58 -3.81 -8.68
CA TRP A 48 -11.04 -5.18 -8.58
C TRP A 48 -11.32 -6.03 -9.82
N ASP A 49 -12.42 -5.77 -10.52
CA ASP A 49 -12.76 -6.51 -11.74
C ASP A 49 -11.84 -6.16 -12.92
N ASP A 50 -11.16 -5.02 -12.86
CA ASP A 50 -10.26 -4.52 -13.89
C ASP A 50 -8.79 -4.59 -13.45
N GLN A 51 -8.44 -5.55 -12.63
CA GLN A 51 -7.12 -5.68 -12.03
C GLN A 51 -5.99 -5.68 -13.07
N ASP A 52 -6.24 -6.20 -14.26
CA ASP A 52 -5.25 -6.22 -15.35
C ASP A 52 -4.85 -4.82 -15.81
N THR A 53 -5.70 -3.81 -15.57
CA THR A 53 -5.43 -2.43 -15.97
C THR A 53 -4.78 -1.60 -14.87
N TRP A 54 -4.57 -2.18 -13.69
CA TRP A 54 -3.99 -1.45 -12.57
C TRP A 54 -2.56 -1.00 -12.88
N PRO A 55 -2.21 0.22 -12.47
CA PRO A 55 -0.89 0.77 -12.76
C PRO A 55 0.22 0.04 -12.01
N ASP A 56 1.42 0.03 -12.59
CA ASP A 56 2.62 -0.36 -11.86
C ASP A 56 3.00 0.77 -10.87
N PRO A 57 4.02 0.58 -10.00
CA PRO A 57 4.36 1.60 -9.01
C PRO A 57 4.67 2.97 -9.60
N TRP A 58 5.37 3.02 -10.72
CA TRP A 58 5.78 4.29 -11.35
C TRP A 58 4.60 4.96 -12.04
N GLU A 59 3.76 4.18 -12.72
CA GLU A 59 2.53 4.69 -13.31
C GLU A 59 1.57 5.24 -12.26
N LEU A 60 1.48 4.57 -11.11
CA LEU A 60 0.63 5.02 -10.00
C LEU A 60 1.03 6.42 -9.54
N LEU A 61 2.33 6.66 -9.37
CA LEU A 61 2.83 7.99 -8.97
C LEU A 61 2.69 9.02 -10.08
N SER A 62 2.83 8.59 -11.35
CA SER A 62 2.65 9.47 -12.50
C SER A 62 1.20 9.92 -12.67
N ASP A 63 0.27 8.97 -12.58
CA ASP A 63 -1.16 9.24 -12.73
C ASP A 63 -1.71 10.14 -11.63
N ASN A 64 -1.18 9.99 -10.42
CA ASN A 64 -1.51 10.84 -9.28
C ASN A 64 -3.01 10.88 -8.97
N ILE A 65 -3.69 9.75 -9.11
CA ILE A 65 -5.12 9.59 -8.82
C ILE A 65 -5.27 8.43 -7.85
N TYR A 66 -5.85 8.68 -6.69
CA TYR A 66 -5.88 7.70 -5.61
C TYR A 66 -7.29 7.56 -5.02
N CYS A 67 -7.84 6.37 -5.16
CA CYS A 67 -8.98 5.90 -4.37
C CYS A 67 -8.45 4.98 -3.25
N ASP A 68 -9.34 4.39 -2.47
CA ASP A 68 -8.92 3.48 -1.40
C ASP A 68 -8.09 2.30 -1.94
N VAL A 69 -8.48 1.75 -3.10
CA VAL A 69 -7.74 0.66 -3.75
C VAL A 69 -6.35 1.14 -4.19
N ALA A 70 -6.28 2.28 -4.86
CA ALA A 70 -5.02 2.84 -5.35
C ALA A 70 -4.05 3.17 -4.22
N ARG A 71 -4.57 3.74 -3.12
CA ARG A 71 -3.76 4.02 -1.93
C ARG A 71 -3.25 2.72 -1.32
N GLY A 72 -4.11 1.72 -1.17
CA GLY A 72 -3.71 0.39 -0.69
C GLY A 72 -2.68 -0.26 -1.58
N LEU A 73 -2.85 -0.13 -2.90
CA LEU A 73 -1.88 -0.62 -3.88
C LEU A 73 -0.52 0.06 -3.72
N GLY A 74 -0.52 1.38 -3.50
CA GLY A 74 0.70 2.14 -3.23
C GLY A 74 1.42 1.67 -1.97
N ILE A 75 0.67 1.40 -0.91
CA ILE A 75 1.21 0.82 0.33
C ILE A 75 1.84 -0.54 0.06
N LEU A 76 1.13 -1.41 -0.67
CA LEU A 76 1.63 -2.74 -1.01
C LEU A 76 2.91 -2.67 -1.84
N TYR A 77 2.95 -1.81 -2.86
CA TYR A 77 4.15 -1.61 -3.68
C TYR A 77 5.33 -1.12 -2.85
N THR A 78 5.08 -0.20 -1.91
CA THR A 78 6.13 0.34 -1.05
C THR A 78 6.74 -0.76 -0.19
N ILE A 79 5.91 -1.58 0.44
CA ILE A 79 6.37 -2.70 1.26
C ILE A 79 7.17 -3.69 0.40
N SER A 80 6.66 -4.00 -0.78
CA SER A 80 7.30 -4.95 -1.69
C SER A 80 8.69 -4.47 -2.14
N LEU A 81 8.82 -3.20 -2.49
CA LEU A 81 10.07 -2.62 -2.97
C LEU A 81 11.04 -2.23 -1.85
N LEU A 82 10.54 -2.12 -0.63
CA LEU A 82 11.37 -1.83 0.54
C LEU A 82 12.37 -2.96 0.82
N ASP A 83 11.99 -4.18 0.49
CA ASP A 83 12.82 -5.38 0.70
C ASP A 83 13.27 -5.54 2.16
N HIS A 84 12.36 -5.28 3.09
CA HIS A 84 12.61 -5.44 4.52
C HIS A 84 12.40 -6.90 4.92
N ALA A 85 13.37 -7.47 5.65
CA ALA A 85 13.38 -8.90 5.98
C ALA A 85 12.12 -9.37 6.73
N ASP A 86 11.53 -8.49 7.54
CA ASP A 86 10.36 -8.80 8.35
C ASP A 86 9.02 -8.43 7.69
N LEU A 87 9.06 -7.88 6.47
CA LEU A 87 7.88 -7.39 5.76
C LEU A 87 7.75 -8.10 4.41
N THR A 88 7.38 -9.38 4.44
CA THR A 88 7.38 -10.25 3.26
C THR A 88 6.02 -10.84 2.90
N ASP A 89 5.01 -10.66 3.74
CA ASP A 89 3.71 -11.30 3.58
C ASP A 89 2.54 -10.31 3.43
N ALA A 90 2.81 -9.12 2.93
CA ALA A 90 1.77 -8.12 2.73
C ALA A 90 0.77 -8.54 1.65
N GLU A 91 -0.48 -8.16 1.83
CA GLU A 91 -1.52 -8.36 0.82
C GLU A 91 -2.54 -7.23 0.88
N LEU A 92 -2.98 -6.81 -0.30
CA LEU A 92 -4.12 -5.91 -0.43
C LEU A 92 -5.38 -6.77 -0.50
N VAL A 93 -6.36 -6.46 0.32
CA VAL A 93 -7.59 -7.26 0.41
C VAL A 93 -8.83 -6.39 0.25
N LEU A 94 -9.88 -7.00 -0.31
CA LEU A 94 -11.23 -6.43 -0.31
C LEU A 94 -12.08 -7.26 0.64
N THR A 95 -12.72 -6.59 1.60
CA THR A 95 -13.65 -7.24 2.52
C THR A 95 -15.07 -7.27 1.92
N PRO A 96 -15.96 -8.15 2.40
CA PRO A 96 -17.36 -8.14 1.94
C PRO A 96 -18.08 -6.81 2.15
N GLN A 97 -17.64 -6.01 3.14
CA GLN A 97 -18.22 -4.70 3.42
C GLN A 97 -17.67 -3.59 2.50
N GLY A 98 -16.75 -3.92 1.60
CA GLY A 98 -16.19 -2.96 0.66
C GLY A 98 -14.97 -2.19 1.15
N HIS A 99 -14.32 -2.64 2.23
CA HIS A 99 -13.08 -2.03 2.70
C HIS A 99 -11.89 -2.59 1.93
N ASN A 100 -10.96 -1.71 1.57
CA ASN A 100 -9.70 -2.05 0.92
C ASN A 100 -8.58 -1.85 1.91
N LEU A 101 -8.02 -2.95 2.41
CA LEU A 101 -7.06 -2.95 3.49
C LEU A 101 -5.76 -3.62 3.06
N VAL A 102 -4.65 -3.22 3.68
CA VAL A 102 -3.38 -3.94 3.51
C VAL A 102 -3.12 -4.70 4.81
N LEU A 103 -3.00 -6.02 4.70
CA LEU A 103 -2.74 -6.91 5.82
C LEU A 103 -1.30 -7.39 5.76
N ILE A 104 -0.65 -7.48 6.91
CA ILE A 104 0.73 -7.95 7.01
C ILE A 104 0.98 -8.57 8.38
N GLY A 105 2.05 -9.38 8.49
CA GLY A 105 2.40 -10.06 9.74
C GLY A 105 1.40 -11.16 10.08
N GLN A 106 1.14 -12.05 9.12
CA GLN A 106 0.14 -13.12 9.25
C GLN A 106 -1.27 -12.56 9.52
N ARG A 107 -1.58 -11.44 8.82
CA ARG A 107 -2.86 -10.74 8.89
C ARG A 107 -3.13 -10.11 10.27
N LYS A 108 -2.10 -9.90 11.05
CA LYS A 108 -2.21 -9.30 12.38
C LYS A 108 -2.32 -7.79 12.33
N TYR A 109 -1.60 -7.15 11.40
CA TYR A 109 -1.58 -5.69 11.25
C TYR A 109 -2.39 -5.27 10.05
N ILE A 110 -3.18 -4.20 10.22
CA ILE A 110 -4.07 -3.66 9.19
C ILE A 110 -3.64 -2.22 8.89
N LEU A 111 -3.30 -1.96 7.63
CA LEU A 111 -3.01 -0.62 7.10
C LEU A 111 -4.14 -0.20 6.17
N ASN A 112 -4.13 1.08 5.78
CA ASN A 112 -5.13 1.68 4.91
C ASN A 112 -6.52 1.80 5.56
N TRP A 113 -6.59 1.70 6.86
CA TRP A 113 -7.81 1.90 7.63
C TRP A 113 -7.89 3.30 8.22
N ASP A 114 -6.81 3.76 8.84
CA ASP A 114 -6.72 5.06 9.47
C ASP A 114 -5.35 5.69 9.21
N ARG A 115 -5.32 7.01 9.10
CA ARG A 115 -4.12 7.77 8.73
C ARG A 115 -2.95 7.56 9.68
N ASP A 116 -3.21 7.66 10.98
CA ASP A 116 -2.15 7.81 11.98
C ASP A 116 -1.82 6.52 12.71
N THR A 117 -2.63 5.49 12.51
CA THR A 117 -2.45 4.24 13.23
C THR A 117 -2.57 3.03 12.31
N ILE A 118 -1.81 2.01 12.63
CA ILE A 118 -2.04 0.67 12.10
C ILE A 118 -2.81 -0.10 13.16
N VAL A 119 -3.82 -0.83 12.71
CA VAL A 119 -4.66 -1.62 13.62
C VAL A 119 -4.03 -2.97 13.83
N ASN A 120 -3.94 -3.40 15.09
CA ASN A 120 -3.48 -4.72 15.47
C ASN A 120 -4.71 -5.54 15.88
N THR A 121 -4.95 -6.67 15.22
CA THR A 121 -6.13 -7.47 15.51
C THR A 121 -5.79 -8.96 15.64
N ASN A 122 -6.52 -9.63 16.53
CA ASN A 122 -6.49 -11.08 16.63
C ASN A 122 -7.70 -11.72 15.94
N HIS A 123 -8.62 -10.91 15.41
CA HIS A 123 -9.81 -11.40 14.75
C HIS A 123 -9.52 -11.75 13.30
N LYS A 124 -10.08 -12.88 12.86
CA LYS A 124 -9.99 -13.27 11.46
C LYS A 124 -10.96 -12.44 10.64
N LEU A 125 -10.41 -11.74 9.62
CA LEU A 125 -11.21 -10.96 8.68
C LEU A 125 -11.71 -11.86 7.56
N GLU A 126 -12.95 -11.61 7.13
CA GLU A 126 -13.44 -12.20 5.89
C GLU A 126 -12.83 -11.44 4.72
N ILE A 127 -12.38 -12.17 3.71
CA ILE A 127 -11.71 -11.62 2.54
C ILE A 127 -12.44 -12.08 1.29
N LYS A 128 -12.90 -11.11 0.51
CA LYS A 128 -13.57 -11.37 -0.76
C LYS A 128 -12.59 -11.51 -1.91
N ARG A 129 -11.57 -10.66 -1.95
CA ARG A 129 -10.50 -10.67 -2.95
C ARG A 129 -9.18 -10.30 -2.33
N HIS A 130 -8.07 -10.77 -2.92
CA HIS A 130 -6.75 -10.39 -2.44
C HIS A 130 -5.72 -10.31 -3.58
N LEU A 131 -4.69 -9.48 -3.34
CA LEU A 131 -3.51 -9.38 -4.18
C LEU A 131 -2.29 -9.45 -3.25
N THR A 132 -1.47 -10.48 -3.41
CA THR A 132 -0.33 -10.72 -2.53
C THR A 132 0.91 -9.95 -2.96
N GLN A 133 1.84 -9.77 -2.03
CA GLN A 133 3.14 -9.15 -2.30
C GLN A 133 3.88 -9.89 -3.42
N LYS A 134 3.83 -11.21 -3.42
CA LYS A 134 4.46 -12.02 -4.46
C LYS A 134 3.84 -11.78 -5.83
N GLN A 135 2.52 -11.73 -5.92
CA GLN A 135 1.81 -11.45 -7.18
C GLN A 135 2.20 -10.08 -7.74
N VAL A 136 2.34 -9.09 -6.86
CA VAL A 136 2.76 -7.75 -7.24
C VAL A 136 4.19 -7.75 -7.77
N GLN A 137 5.09 -8.46 -7.11
CA GLN A 137 6.49 -8.59 -7.55
C GLN A 137 6.59 -9.23 -8.94
N ASP A 138 5.79 -10.25 -9.20
CA ASP A 138 5.76 -10.93 -10.50
C ASP A 138 5.24 -10.00 -11.60
N LYS A 139 4.42 -9.02 -11.25
CA LYS A 139 3.80 -8.10 -12.22
C LYS A 139 4.78 -7.06 -12.77
N TYR A 140 5.75 -6.58 -11.96
CA TYR A 140 6.66 -5.51 -12.39
C TYR A 140 8.14 -5.92 -12.42
N ASN A 141 8.43 -7.18 -12.29
CA ASN A 141 9.80 -7.69 -12.43
C ASN A 141 10.05 -8.20 -13.88
#